data_d04061e9c8c221e3ac629c7e4e5c4d2c
#
_entry.id   d04061e9c8c221e3ac629c7e4e5c4d2c
#
_cell.length_a   1.000
_cell.length_b   1.000
_cell.length_c   1.000
_cell.angle_alpha   90.00
_cell.angle_beta   90.00
_cell.angle_gamma   90.00
#
_symmetry.space_group_name_H-M   'P 1'
#
loop_
_entity.id
_entity.type
_entity.pdbx_description
1 polymer ?
#
loop_
_entity_poly.entity_id
_entity_poly.type
_entity_poly.pdbx_seq_one_letter_code
_entity_poly.pdbx_strand_id
1 'polypeptide(L)'
;MIKEIIQLLPEKQRKRGIWVAFSVLLRAILDFAGVAALIPILLVVAKQDGGRGMMLALCGAVLLFVLLKNALVAFLARVQSRYQLEIYREFSRRMFANYYHRGLLFLKGKSSVQLGHEVNYVCYMFSSCVLAPVFCMAGEAVLVLLMVTALIVWEPLAGFLLCASFLPLTGLYVGLVRKCLRRYGMEELEARRKQSRTVVEAYRGYAELEIARAFHTSLASFDQGMEFIVHNRLRMEVYQLFPSFLSEVAIVIGLALLIGTGSGDLGLISGVFAVAAFRL
;
A
#
# COMPACT_ATOMS: atom_id res chain seq x y z
N MET A 1 16.64 -0.20 -5.83
CA MET A 1 15.30 0.35 -6.12
C MET A 1 15.11 1.81 -5.66
N ILE A 2 15.14 2.13 -4.35
CA ILE A 2 14.91 3.52 -3.90
C ILE A 2 15.98 4.49 -4.43
N LYS A 3 17.27 4.11 -4.43
CA LYS A 3 18.36 4.90 -5.00
C LYS A 3 18.18 5.15 -6.50
N GLU A 4 17.75 4.18 -7.25
CA GLU A 4 17.51 4.27 -8.70
C GLU A 4 16.32 5.19 -9.01
N ILE A 5 15.25 5.11 -8.21
CA ILE A 5 14.10 6.01 -8.32
C ILE A 5 14.53 7.47 -8.05
N ILE A 6 15.35 7.70 -7.04
CA ILE A 6 15.86 9.04 -6.71
C ILE A 6 16.78 9.61 -7.79
N GLN A 7 17.58 8.75 -8.46
CA GLN A 7 18.45 9.15 -9.57
C GLN A 7 17.68 9.51 -10.85
N LEU A 8 16.53 8.87 -11.07
CA LEU A 8 15.65 9.17 -12.20
C LEU A 8 14.88 10.49 -12.04
N LEU A 9 14.76 11.01 -10.80
CA LEU A 9 14.04 12.25 -10.56
C LEU A 9 14.89 13.48 -10.89
N PRO A 10 14.30 14.49 -11.57
CA PRO A 10 14.94 15.79 -11.82
C PRO A 10 15.28 16.51 -10.51
N GLU A 11 16.37 17.24 -10.50
CA GLU A 11 16.87 17.97 -9.31
C GLU A 11 15.78 18.83 -8.64
N LYS A 12 14.93 19.48 -9.44
CA LYS A 12 13.84 20.32 -8.95
C LYS A 12 12.78 19.52 -8.19
N GLN A 13 12.52 18.27 -8.61
CA GLN A 13 11.58 17.38 -7.95
C GLN A 13 12.21 16.65 -6.76
N ARG A 14 13.52 16.47 -6.77
CA ARG A 14 14.27 15.89 -5.64
C ARG A 14 14.18 16.81 -4.40
N LYS A 15 14.30 18.12 -4.56
CA LYS A 15 14.10 19.09 -3.45
C LYS A 15 12.67 19.06 -2.93
N ARG A 16 11.67 18.98 -3.81
CA ARG A 16 10.25 18.84 -3.41
C ARG A 16 9.97 17.47 -2.75
N GLY A 17 10.69 16.43 -3.16
CA GLY A 17 10.61 15.10 -2.54
C GLY A 17 10.96 15.10 -1.05
N ILE A 18 11.88 15.96 -0.61
CA ILE A 18 12.23 16.14 0.81
C ILE A 18 11.02 16.69 1.60
N TRP A 19 10.31 17.67 1.04
CA TRP A 19 9.08 18.21 1.66
C TRP A 19 7.97 17.16 1.74
N VAL A 20 7.87 16.31 0.73
CA VAL A 20 6.90 15.21 0.73
C VAL A 20 7.31 14.14 1.76
N ALA A 21 8.59 13.81 1.87
CA ALA A 21 9.08 12.92 2.93
C ALA A 21 8.76 13.49 4.33
N PHE A 22 8.95 14.79 4.52
CA PHE A 22 8.55 15.45 5.77
C PHE A 22 7.02 15.38 5.99
N SER A 23 6.21 15.55 4.94
CA SER A 23 4.75 15.40 5.05
C SER A 23 4.32 13.97 5.41
N VAL A 24 5.05 12.95 4.94
CA VAL A 24 4.84 11.54 5.31
C VAL A 24 5.17 11.31 6.79
N LEU A 25 6.29 11.86 7.27
CA LEU A 25 6.66 11.80 8.69
C LEU A 25 5.62 12.49 9.58
N LEU A 26 5.20 13.69 9.19
CA LEU A 26 4.20 14.46 9.94
C LEU A 26 2.86 13.71 10.00
N ARG A 27 2.46 13.07 8.90
CA ARG A 27 1.26 12.23 8.87
C ARG A 27 1.37 11.07 9.85
N ALA A 28 2.49 10.35 9.86
CA ALA A 28 2.71 9.24 10.78
C ALA A 28 2.65 9.68 12.26
N ILE A 29 3.23 10.84 12.59
CA ILE A 29 3.16 11.43 13.94
C ILE A 29 1.71 11.79 14.31
N LEU A 30 0.93 12.35 13.39
CA LEU A 30 -0.47 12.68 13.62
C LEU A 30 -1.33 11.42 13.81
N ASP A 31 -1.05 10.36 13.05
CA ASP A 31 -1.74 9.08 13.19
C ASP A 31 -1.42 8.44 14.55
N PHE A 32 -0.15 8.46 14.96
CA PHE A 32 0.27 8.06 16.30
C PHE A 32 -0.42 8.88 17.41
N ALA A 33 -0.42 10.21 17.30
CA ALA A 33 -1.10 11.09 18.25
C ALA A 33 -2.60 10.83 18.34
N GLY A 34 -3.25 10.46 17.21
CA GLY A 34 -4.66 10.07 17.20
C GLY A 34 -4.96 8.81 18.00
N VAL A 35 -4.07 7.82 17.97
CA VAL A 35 -4.19 6.61 18.80
C VAL A 35 -3.91 6.94 20.26
N ALA A 36 -2.86 7.73 20.54
CA ALA A 36 -2.51 8.15 21.88
C ALA A 36 -3.63 8.99 22.57
N ALA A 37 -4.38 9.76 21.81
CA ALA A 37 -5.52 10.54 22.33
C ALA A 37 -6.68 9.71 22.89
N LEU A 38 -6.74 8.41 22.55
CA LEU A 38 -7.75 7.50 23.12
C LEU A 38 -7.39 7.02 24.54
N ILE A 39 -6.11 7.08 24.94
CA ILE A 39 -5.65 6.59 26.24
C ILE A 39 -6.32 7.31 27.40
N PRO A 40 -6.42 8.66 27.45
CA PRO A 40 -7.06 9.35 28.57
C PRO A 40 -8.51 8.92 28.76
N ILE A 41 -9.25 8.67 27.67
CA ILE A 41 -10.64 8.19 27.75
C ILE A 41 -10.68 6.80 28.39
N LEU A 42 -9.81 5.89 27.94
CA LEU A 42 -9.75 4.53 28.48
C LEU A 42 -9.37 4.51 29.96
N LEU A 43 -8.44 5.37 30.38
CA LEU A 43 -8.04 5.48 31.78
C LEU A 43 -9.16 6.01 32.67
N VAL A 44 -9.92 7.00 32.21
CA VAL A 44 -11.06 7.54 32.96
C VAL A 44 -12.20 6.52 33.06
N VAL A 45 -12.46 5.78 32.00
CA VAL A 45 -13.47 4.71 32.00
C VAL A 45 -13.05 3.55 32.90
N ALA A 46 -11.77 3.14 32.87
CA ALA A 46 -11.27 2.04 33.71
C ALA A 46 -11.24 2.36 35.20
N LYS A 47 -10.96 3.61 35.58
CA LYS A 47 -10.89 4.04 36.98
C LYS A 47 -12.23 4.41 37.59
N GLN A 48 -13.32 4.47 36.81
CA GLN A 48 -14.67 4.92 37.27
C GLN A 48 -14.70 6.28 37.99
N ASP A 49 -13.63 7.07 37.91
CA ASP A 49 -13.38 8.27 38.73
C ASP A 49 -13.93 9.58 38.11
N GLY A 50 -14.78 9.51 37.09
CA GLY A 50 -15.24 10.70 36.38
C GLY A 50 -16.74 10.94 36.50
N GLY A 51 -17.13 12.10 37.03
CA GLY A 51 -18.52 12.58 36.91
C GLY A 51 -18.94 12.66 35.44
N ARG A 52 -20.23 12.39 35.11
CA ARG A 52 -20.77 12.40 33.73
C ARG A 52 -20.38 13.63 32.91
N GLY A 53 -20.29 14.81 33.56
CA GLY A 53 -19.90 16.06 32.89
C GLY A 53 -18.45 16.08 32.44
N MET A 54 -17.53 15.57 33.24
CA MET A 54 -16.09 15.47 32.91
C MET A 54 -15.86 14.48 31.75
N MET A 55 -16.60 13.37 31.76
CA MET A 55 -16.53 12.35 30.72
C MET A 55 -17.02 12.88 29.36
N LEU A 56 -18.14 13.64 29.35
CA LEU A 56 -18.66 14.30 28.16
C LEU A 56 -17.69 15.36 27.60
N ALA A 57 -17.09 16.17 28.47
CA ALA A 57 -16.13 17.19 28.09
C ALA A 57 -14.85 16.55 27.47
N LEU A 58 -14.37 15.47 28.06
CA LEU A 58 -13.18 14.74 27.54
C LEU A 58 -13.48 14.07 26.21
N CYS A 59 -14.64 13.44 26.05
CA CYS A 59 -15.09 12.89 24.78
C CYS A 59 -15.23 13.97 23.70
N GLY A 60 -15.77 15.13 24.04
CA GLY A 60 -15.89 16.27 23.15
C GLY A 60 -14.53 16.82 22.69
N ALA A 61 -13.59 16.94 23.64
CA ALA A 61 -12.21 17.38 23.32
C ALA A 61 -11.49 16.41 22.39
N VAL A 62 -11.59 15.10 22.66
CA VAL A 62 -10.97 14.09 21.81
C VAL A 62 -11.64 14.03 20.43
N LEU A 63 -12.96 14.15 20.36
CA LEU A 63 -13.69 14.22 19.09
C LEU A 63 -13.22 15.42 18.25
N LEU A 64 -13.09 16.59 18.85
CA LEU A 64 -12.59 17.79 18.18
C LEU A 64 -11.14 17.59 17.69
N PHE A 65 -10.29 17.00 18.52
CA PHE A 65 -8.91 16.68 18.16
C PHE A 65 -8.85 15.71 16.98
N VAL A 66 -9.65 14.63 16.99
CA VAL A 66 -9.69 13.64 15.90
C VAL A 66 -10.19 14.27 14.60
N LEU A 67 -11.20 15.14 14.65
CA LEU A 67 -11.69 15.87 13.47
C LEU A 67 -10.60 16.78 12.88
N LEU A 68 -9.92 17.54 13.73
CA LEU A 68 -8.83 18.44 13.31
C LEU A 68 -7.65 17.64 12.73
N LYS A 69 -7.26 16.56 13.40
CA LYS A 69 -6.23 15.62 12.93
C LYS A 69 -6.58 15.09 11.56
N ASN A 70 -7.80 14.56 11.38
CA ASN A 70 -8.20 13.95 10.11
C ASN A 70 -8.26 14.98 8.96
N ALA A 71 -8.67 16.22 9.23
CA ALA A 71 -8.61 17.30 8.26
C ALA A 71 -7.16 17.60 7.84
N LEU A 72 -6.23 17.60 8.80
CA LEU A 72 -4.80 17.81 8.51
C LEU A 72 -4.19 16.64 7.75
N VAL A 73 -4.52 15.41 8.10
CA VAL A 73 -4.10 14.19 7.38
C VAL A 73 -4.62 14.21 5.94
N ALA A 74 -5.88 14.60 5.72
CA ALA A 74 -6.45 14.74 4.38
C ALA A 74 -5.73 15.81 3.55
N PHE A 75 -5.34 16.93 4.17
CA PHE A 75 -4.54 17.95 3.51
C PHE A 75 -3.15 17.43 3.12
N LEU A 76 -2.45 16.73 4.02
CA LEU A 76 -1.14 16.14 3.74
C LEU A 76 -1.23 15.06 2.65
N ALA A 77 -2.26 14.23 2.67
CA ALA A 77 -2.53 13.24 1.63
C ALA A 77 -2.72 13.90 0.26
N ARG A 78 -3.42 15.05 0.21
CA ARG A 78 -3.59 15.83 -1.03
C ARG A 78 -2.26 16.36 -1.55
N VAL A 79 -1.37 16.83 -0.68
CA VAL A 79 -0.02 17.28 -1.05
C VAL A 79 0.80 16.13 -1.64
N GLN A 80 0.76 14.95 -1.02
CA GLN A 80 1.43 13.74 -1.50
C GLN A 80 0.91 13.30 -2.88
N SER A 81 -0.41 13.21 -3.05
CA SER A 81 -1.03 12.85 -4.32
C SER A 81 -0.71 13.85 -5.43
N ARG A 82 -0.71 15.14 -5.12
CA ARG A 82 -0.32 16.17 -6.08
C ARG A 82 1.11 16.00 -6.57
N TYR A 83 2.03 15.71 -5.66
CA TYR A 83 3.43 15.44 -6.02
C TYR A 83 3.58 14.22 -6.93
N GLN A 84 2.85 13.13 -6.62
CA GLN A 84 2.84 11.92 -7.47
C GLN A 84 2.35 12.22 -8.88
N LEU A 85 1.26 12.99 -9.01
CA LEU A 85 0.72 13.40 -10.30
C LEU A 85 1.65 14.38 -11.06
N GLU A 86 2.36 15.25 -10.36
CA GLU A 86 3.40 16.10 -10.97
C GLU A 86 4.57 15.28 -11.54
N ILE A 87 4.97 14.22 -10.84
CA ILE A 87 5.97 13.26 -11.35
C ILE A 87 5.46 12.55 -12.59
N TYR A 88 4.25 12.01 -12.56
CA TYR A 88 3.62 11.40 -13.73
C TYR A 88 3.65 12.34 -14.93
N ARG A 89 3.19 13.57 -14.75
CA ARG A 89 3.18 14.61 -15.82
C ARG A 89 4.57 14.87 -16.39
N GLU A 90 5.58 14.97 -15.54
CA GLU A 90 6.95 15.26 -15.98
C GLU A 90 7.57 14.07 -16.71
N PHE A 91 7.35 12.83 -16.24
CA PHE A 91 7.83 11.62 -16.92
C PHE A 91 7.15 11.44 -18.28
N SER A 92 5.83 11.57 -18.34
CA SER A 92 5.07 11.48 -19.58
C SER A 92 5.56 12.53 -20.61
N ARG A 93 5.73 13.78 -20.18
CA ARG A 93 6.25 14.85 -21.03
C ARG A 93 7.67 14.56 -21.56
N ARG A 94 8.57 14.11 -20.68
CA ARG A 94 9.95 13.78 -21.07
C ARG A 94 9.99 12.60 -22.04
N MET A 95 9.19 11.57 -21.77
CA MET A 95 9.14 10.39 -22.62
C MET A 95 8.62 10.74 -24.01
N PHE A 96 7.56 11.56 -24.08
CA PHE A 96 7.03 12.07 -25.34
C PHE A 96 8.07 12.88 -26.13
N ALA A 97 8.73 13.85 -25.47
CA ALA A 97 9.78 14.65 -26.10
C ALA A 97 10.97 13.78 -26.56
N ASN A 98 11.41 12.82 -25.74
CA ASN A 98 12.52 11.93 -26.06
C ASN A 98 12.19 11.04 -27.27
N TYR A 99 10.97 10.52 -27.38
CA TYR A 99 10.56 9.73 -28.54
C TYR A 99 10.51 10.57 -29.81
N TYR A 100 10.03 11.81 -29.72
CA TYR A 100 10.02 12.74 -30.86
C TYR A 100 11.44 13.05 -31.35
N HIS A 101 12.37 13.30 -30.45
CA HIS A 101 13.77 13.61 -30.79
C HIS A 101 14.57 12.42 -31.33
N ARG A 102 14.09 11.17 -31.16
CA ARG A 102 14.73 10.00 -31.75
C ARG A 102 14.57 9.89 -33.28
N GLY A 103 13.72 10.72 -33.85
CA GLY A 103 13.58 10.85 -35.29
C GLY A 103 12.65 9.84 -35.95
N LEU A 104 12.42 10.05 -37.24
CA LEU A 104 11.43 9.35 -38.04
C LEU A 104 11.67 7.83 -38.13
N LEU A 105 12.96 7.42 -38.21
CA LEU A 105 13.31 6.00 -38.33
C LEU A 105 12.87 5.19 -37.11
N PHE A 106 13.03 5.74 -35.91
CA PHE A 106 12.59 5.13 -34.68
C PHE A 106 11.04 5.07 -34.61
N LEU A 107 10.37 6.15 -35.02
CA LEU A 107 8.90 6.22 -34.99
C LEU A 107 8.26 5.26 -36.01
N LYS A 108 8.87 5.06 -37.19
CA LYS A 108 8.41 4.08 -38.19
C LYS A 108 8.62 2.64 -37.76
N GLY A 109 9.66 2.36 -36.97
CA GLY A 109 9.96 1.01 -36.46
C GLY A 109 9.09 0.54 -35.31
N LYS A 110 8.28 1.43 -34.72
CA LYS A 110 7.37 1.10 -33.62
C LYS A 110 5.93 1.50 -33.94
N SER A 111 4.97 0.75 -33.38
CA SER A 111 3.57 1.11 -33.49
C SER A 111 3.28 2.40 -32.74
N SER A 112 2.59 3.37 -33.38
CA SER A 112 2.15 4.62 -32.74
C SER A 112 1.27 4.38 -31.51
N VAL A 113 0.45 3.30 -31.53
CA VAL A 113 -0.37 2.87 -30.41
C VAL A 113 0.49 2.44 -29.24
N GLN A 114 1.57 1.68 -29.51
CA GLN A 114 2.50 1.24 -28.47
C GLN A 114 3.23 2.44 -27.83
N LEU A 115 3.70 3.38 -28.63
CA LEU A 115 4.36 4.60 -28.13
C LEU A 115 3.41 5.44 -27.28
N GLY A 116 2.15 5.60 -27.72
CA GLY A 116 1.12 6.28 -26.96
C GLY A 116 0.80 5.60 -25.61
N HIS A 117 0.74 4.27 -25.62
CA HIS A 117 0.55 3.47 -24.40
C HIS A 117 1.73 3.64 -23.43
N GLU A 118 2.97 3.60 -23.92
CA GLU A 118 4.18 3.77 -23.10
C GLU A 118 4.20 5.17 -22.46
N VAL A 119 3.89 6.23 -23.19
CA VAL A 119 3.90 7.61 -22.71
C VAL A 119 2.80 7.87 -21.67
N ASN A 120 1.59 7.38 -21.90
CA ASN A 120 0.45 7.68 -21.04
C ASN A 120 0.28 6.65 -19.92
N TYR A 121 0.16 5.38 -20.28
CA TYR A 121 -0.23 4.34 -19.34
C TYR A 121 0.94 3.85 -18.49
N VAL A 122 2.10 3.60 -19.09
CA VAL A 122 3.26 3.08 -18.32
C VAL A 122 3.75 4.13 -17.33
N CYS A 123 3.79 5.40 -17.70
CA CYS A 123 4.15 6.48 -16.79
C CYS A 123 3.13 6.65 -15.65
N TYR A 124 1.83 6.50 -15.94
CA TYR A 124 0.77 6.50 -14.93
C TYR A 124 0.91 5.32 -13.96
N MET A 125 1.08 4.11 -14.48
CA MET A 125 1.27 2.90 -13.69
C MET A 125 2.50 2.97 -12.79
N PHE A 126 3.61 3.54 -13.27
CA PHE A 126 4.78 3.80 -12.44
C PHE A 126 4.45 4.71 -11.26
N SER A 127 3.76 5.82 -11.50
CA SER A 127 3.38 6.74 -10.43
C SER A 127 2.41 6.11 -9.42
N SER A 128 1.39 5.40 -9.89
CA SER A 128 0.32 4.85 -9.05
C SER A 128 0.69 3.54 -8.37
N CYS A 129 1.41 2.64 -9.06
CA CYS A 129 1.69 1.30 -8.54
C CYS A 129 3.09 1.15 -7.93
N VAL A 130 4.00 2.10 -8.16
CA VAL A 130 5.35 2.05 -7.58
C VAL A 130 5.55 3.20 -6.60
N LEU A 131 5.34 4.43 -7.04
CA LEU A 131 5.67 5.60 -6.23
C LEU A 131 4.70 5.80 -5.06
N ALA A 132 3.39 5.66 -5.30
CA ALA A 132 2.37 5.81 -4.27
C ALA A 132 2.51 4.79 -3.13
N PRO A 133 2.66 3.48 -3.40
CA PRO A 133 2.89 2.48 -2.34
C PRO A 133 4.20 2.70 -1.57
N VAL A 134 5.27 3.20 -2.20
CA VAL A 134 6.54 3.50 -1.51
C VAL A 134 6.34 4.58 -0.45
N PHE A 135 5.59 5.64 -0.75
CA PHE A 135 5.28 6.67 0.24
C PHE A 135 4.38 6.15 1.36
N CYS A 136 3.38 5.32 1.02
CA CYS A 136 2.52 4.69 2.01
C CYS A 136 3.34 3.81 2.95
N MET A 137 4.14 2.89 2.42
CA MET A 137 5.03 2.01 3.22
C MET A 137 6.01 2.80 4.09
N ALA A 138 6.55 3.91 3.60
CA ALA A 138 7.44 4.75 4.41
C ALA A 138 6.71 5.37 5.59
N GLY A 139 5.48 5.85 5.41
CA GLY A 139 4.64 6.39 6.47
C GLY A 139 4.26 5.34 7.52
N GLU A 140 3.82 4.17 7.07
CA GLU A 140 3.46 3.06 7.94
C GLU A 140 4.66 2.52 8.72
N ALA A 141 5.83 2.41 8.09
CA ALA A 141 7.04 1.99 8.77
C ALA A 141 7.45 2.95 9.91
N VAL A 142 7.32 4.26 9.69
CA VAL A 142 7.57 5.27 10.73
C VAL A 142 6.54 5.17 11.85
N LEU A 143 5.27 4.99 11.52
CA LEU A 143 4.20 4.83 12.50
C LEU A 143 4.45 3.61 13.39
N VAL A 144 4.75 2.45 12.79
CA VAL A 144 5.06 1.21 13.52
C VAL A 144 6.27 1.42 14.43
N LEU A 145 7.32 2.08 13.93
CA LEU A 145 8.52 2.36 14.72
C LEU A 145 8.19 3.25 15.92
N LEU A 146 7.38 4.29 15.75
CA LEU A 146 6.92 5.15 16.84
C LEU A 146 6.10 4.37 17.88
N MET A 147 5.17 3.51 17.43
CA MET A 147 4.35 2.70 18.32
C MET A 147 5.17 1.70 19.12
N VAL A 148 6.09 0.97 18.46
CA VAL A 148 6.99 0.02 19.13
C VAL A 148 7.88 0.74 20.14
N THR A 149 8.44 1.89 19.77
CA THR A 149 9.28 2.67 20.67
C THR A 149 8.50 3.16 21.89
N ALA A 150 7.29 3.68 21.69
CA ALA A 150 6.43 4.13 22.77
C ALA A 150 6.07 2.97 23.73
N LEU A 151 5.77 1.80 23.17
CA LEU A 151 5.43 0.61 23.97
C LEU A 151 6.63 0.11 24.80
N ILE A 152 7.84 0.07 24.21
CA ILE A 152 9.05 -0.36 24.91
C ILE A 152 9.41 0.62 26.05
N VAL A 153 9.20 1.91 25.82
CA VAL A 153 9.47 2.94 26.85
C VAL A 153 8.49 2.87 27.99
N TRP A 154 7.20 2.56 27.70
CA TRP A 154 6.17 2.51 28.72
C TRP A 154 6.15 1.17 29.46
N GLU A 155 6.25 0.06 28.73
CA GLU A 155 6.28 -1.31 29.27
C GLU A 155 7.25 -2.19 28.49
N PRO A 156 8.51 -2.32 28.94
CA PRO A 156 9.54 -3.04 28.20
C PRO A 156 9.20 -4.54 28.03
N LEU A 157 8.52 -5.15 28.99
CA LEU A 157 8.16 -6.57 28.94
C LEU A 157 7.07 -6.82 27.89
N ALA A 158 6.03 -5.99 27.85
CA ALA A 158 4.96 -6.09 26.87
C ALA A 158 5.47 -5.79 25.45
N GLY A 159 6.32 -4.76 25.30
CA GLY A 159 6.95 -4.44 24.04
C GLY A 159 7.82 -5.56 23.49
N PHE A 160 8.61 -6.19 24.35
CA PHE A 160 9.46 -7.33 23.96
C PHE A 160 8.62 -8.55 23.54
N LEU A 161 7.58 -8.91 24.32
CA LEU A 161 6.70 -10.04 24.00
C LEU A 161 5.96 -9.83 22.68
N LEU A 162 5.46 -8.63 22.41
CA LEU A 162 4.81 -8.30 21.14
C LEU A 162 5.79 -8.37 19.98
N CYS A 163 6.98 -7.80 20.10
CA CYS A 163 8.00 -7.91 19.06
C CYS A 163 8.42 -9.37 18.84
N ALA A 164 8.59 -10.15 19.90
CA ALA A 164 8.95 -11.56 19.82
C ALA A 164 7.87 -12.43 19.16
N SER A 165 6.59 -12.09 19.31
CA SER A 165 5.49 -12.78 18.61
C SER A 165 5.39 -12.40 17.14
N PHE A 166 5.67 -11.13 16.81
CA PHE A 166 5.47 -10.56 15.48
C PHE A 166 6.60 -10.80 14.51
N LEU A 167 7.85 -10.65 14.93
CA LEU A 167 9.04 -10.79 14.08
C LEU A 167 9.11 -12.15 13.36
N PRO A 168 8.93 -13.30 14.05
CA PRO A 168 8.99 -14.60 13.38
C PRO A 168 7.84 -14.81 12.40
N LEU A 169 6.63 -14.32 12.71
CA LEU A 169 5.46 -14.42 11.84
C LEU A 169 5.64 -13.57 10.56
N THR A 170 6.15 -12.36 10.70
CA THR A 170 6.48 -11.49 9.55
C THR A 170 7.59 -12.09 8.70
N GLY A 171 8.63 -12.66 9.32
CA GLY A 171 9.71 -13.36 8.61
C GLY A 171 9.21 -14.57 7.82
N LEU A 172 8.33 -15.37 8.42
CA LEU A 172 7.70 -16.50 7.77
C LEU A 172 6.85 -16.07 6.57
N TYR A 173 6.04 -15.03 6.74
CA TYR A 173 5.24 -14.44 5.66
C TYR A 173 6.10 -13.98 4.49
N VAL A 174 7.11 -13.15 4.74
CA VAL A 174 8.00 -12.63 3.69
C VAL A 174 8.71 -13.78 2.95
N GLY A 175 9.14 -14.82 3.67
CA GLY A 175 9.83 -15.97 3.08
C GLY A 175 8.94 -16.83 2.18
N LEU A 176 7.71 -17.11 2.61
CA LEU A 176 6.80 -18.02 1.92
C LEU A 176 5.95 -17.31 0.87
N VAL A 177 5.27 -16.23 1.25
CA VAL A 177 4.25 -15.60 0.40
C VAL A 177 4.87 -14.76 -0.70
N ARG A 178 5.99 -14.10 -0.45
CA ARG A 178 6.67 -13.26 -1.46
C ARG A 178 7.08 -14.03 -2.71
N LYS A 179 7.55 -15.29 -2.55
CA LYS A 179 7.91 -16.14 -3.70
C LYS A 179 6.68 -16.52 -4.52
N CYS A 180 5.58 -16.88 -3.86
CA CYS A 180 4.32 -17.24 -4.50
C CYS A 180 3.72 -16.05 -5.25
N LEU A 181 3.62 -14.87 -4.60
CA LEU A 181 3.12 -13.65 -5.23
C LEU A 181 3.94 -13.23 -6.45
N ARG A 182 5.26 -13.31 -6.36
CA ARG A 182 6.13 -12.99 -7.51
C ARG A 182 5.89 -13.95 -8.67
N ARG A 183 5.75 -15.24 -8.40
CA ARG A 183 5.50 -16.25 -9.43
C ARG A 183 4.15 -16.01 -10.11
N TYR A 184 3.07 -15.91 -9.35
CA TYR A 184 1.73 -15.67 -9.90
C TYR A 184 1.63 -14.33 -10.64
N GLY A 185 2.31 -13.29 -10.14
CA GLY A 185 2.36 -12.00 -10.84
C GLY A 185 3.08 -12.06 -12.18
N MET A 186 4.14 -12.85 -12.31
CA MET A 186 4.83 -13.07 -13.60
C MET A 186 3.95 -13.87 -14.55
N GLU A 187 3.33 -14.95 -14.08
CA GLU A 187 2.40 -15.77 -14.86
C GLU A 187 1.20 -14.97 -15.37
N GLU A 188 0.62 -14.11 -14.52
CA GLU A 188 -0.45 -13.18 -14.91
C GLU A 188 0.01 -12.20 -15.99
N LEU A 189 1.20 -11.62 -15.84
CA LEU A 189 1.75 -10.68 -16.82
C LEU A 189 1.95 -11.32 -18.20
N GLU A 190 2.46 -12.53 -18.23
CA GLU A 190 2.63 -13.28 -19.48
C GLU A 190 1.29 -13.65 -20.12
N ALA A 191 0.32 -14.09 -19.32
CA ALA A 191 -1.02 -14.39 -19.78
C ALA A 191 -1.71 -13.15 -20.38
N ARG A 192 -1.61 -11.99 -19.72
CA ARG A 192 -2.14 -10.72 -20.23
C ARG A 192 -1.48 -10.29 -21.55
N ARG A 193 -0.17 -10.49 -21.69
CA ARG A 193 0.54 -10.21 -22.95
C ARG A 193 0.05 -11.12 -24.08
N LYS A 194 -0.09 -12.43 -23.80
CA LYS A 194 -0.60 -13.40 -24.76
C LYS A 194 -2.02 -13.05 -25.20
N GLN A 195 -2.89 -12.74 -24.24
CA GLN A 195 -4.28 -12.34 -24.49
C GLN A 195 -4.37 -11.07 -25.34
N SER A 196 -3.61 -10.03 -25.00
CA SER A 196 -3.54 -8.80 -25.80
C SER A 196 -3.09 -9.06 -27.22
N ARG A 197 -2.14 -9.99 -27.42
CA ARG A 197 -1.69 -10.41 -28.74
C ARG A 197 -2.80 -11.13 -29.51
N THR A 198 -3.52 -12.06 -28.89
CA THR A 198 -4.66 -12.77 -29.51
C THR A 198 -5.73 -11.79 -30.02
N VAL A 199 -6.07 -10.76 -29.23
CA VAL A 199 -7.02 -9.72 -29.64
C VAL A 199 -6.51 -8.92 -30.85
N VAL A 200 -5.25 -8.50 -30.84
CA VAL A 200 -4.65 -7.76 -31.96
C VAL A 200 -4.58 -8.62 -33.22
N GLU A 201 -4.23 -9.90 -33.10
CA GLU A 201 -4.19 -10.85 -34.21
C GLU A 201 -5.58 -11.09 -34.80
N ALA A 202 -6.60 -11.26 -33.94
CA ALA A 202 -7.99 -11.42 -34.38
C ALA A 202 -8.51 -10.20 -35.15
N TYR A 203 -8.21 -8.99 -34.68
CA TYR A 203 -8.65 -7.78 -35.39
C TYR A 203 -7.87 -7.51 -36.68
N ARG A 204 -6.59 -7.88 -36.76
CA ARG A 204 -5.79 -7.77 -37.97
C ARG A 204 -6.21 -8.80 -39.02
N GLY A 205 -6.52 -10.01 -38.56
CA GLY A 205 -6.97 -11.11 -39.42
C GLY A 205 -8.49 -11.20 -39.54
N TYR A 206 -9.24 -10.09 -39.37
CA TYR A 206 -10.69 -10.09 -39.39
C TYR A 206 -11.27 -10.74 -40.66
N ALA A 207 -10.76 -10.35 -41.83
CA ALA A 207 -11.25 -10.87 -43.09
C ALA A 207 -11.02 -12.41 -43.23
N GLU A 208 -9.85 -12.89 -42.81
CA GLU A 208 -9.52 -14.32 -42.83
C GLU A 208 -10.37 -15.11 -41.84
N LEU A 209 -10.57 -14.58 -40.63
CA LEU A 209 -11.42 -15.20 -39.61
C LEU A 209 -12.90 -15.25 -40.05
N GLU A 210 -13.38 -14.21 -40.73
CA GLU A 210 -14.76 -14.16 -41.23
C GLU A 210 -14.96 -15.15 -42.37
N ILE A 211 -14.05 -15.19 -43.35
CA ILE A 211 -14.09 -16.14 -44.47
C ILE A 211 -14.03 -17.59 -43.96
N ALA A 212 -13.14 -17.85 -43.00
CA ALA A 212 -12.98 -19.19 -42.42
C ALA A 212 -14.03 -19.53 -41.37
N ARG A 213 -14.90 -18.59 -41.00
CA ARG A 213 -15.87 -18.71 -39.89
C ARG A 213 -15.20 -19.20 -38.58
N ALA A 214 -13.96 -18.81 -38.36
CA ALA A 214 -13.09 -19.31 -37.29
C ALA A 214 -13.09 -18.42 -36.03
N PHE A 215 -13.95 -17.40 -35.96
CA PHE A 215 -14.02 -16.49 -34.82
C PHE A 215 -14.26 -17.22 -33.49
N HIS A 216 -15.09 -18.28 -33.49
CA HIS A 216 -15.33 -19.08 -32.29
C HIS A 216 -14.06 -19.71 -31.70
N THR A 217 -13.11 -20.11 -32.53
CA THR A 217 -11.83 -20.66 -32.07
C THR A 217 -10.96 -19.58 -31.42
N SER A 218 -10.97 -18.39 -32.01
CA SER A 218 -10.27 -17.24 -31.44
C SER A 218 -10.88 -16.80 -30.10
N LEU A 219 -12.21 -16.79 -30.03
CA LEU A 219 -12.95 -16.47 -28.80
C LEU A 219 -12.68 -17.50 -27.70
N ALA A 220 -12.74 -18.80 -28.02
CA ALA A 220 -12.42 -19.85 -27.07
C ALA A 220 -10.98 -19.74 -26.51
N SER A 221 -10.01 -19.40 -27.36
CA SER A 221 -8.64 -19.13 -26.92
C SER A 221 -8.54 -17.90 -26.00
N PHE A 222 -9.34 -16.87 -26.29
CA PHE A 222 -9.43 -15.68 -25.45
C PHE A 222 -10.04 -16.01 -24.08
N ASP A 223 -11.14 -16.78 -24.05
CA ASP A 223 -11.82 -17.17 -22.81
C ASP A 223 -10.93 -18.04 -21.93
N GLN A 224 -10.21 -19.00 -22.49
CA GLN A 224 -9.21 -19.79 -21.73
C GLN A 224 -8.11 -18.92 -21.13
N GLY A 225 -7.62 -17.95 -21.88
CA GLY A 225 -6.64 -16.98 -21.37
C GLY A 225 -7.20 -16.11 -20.25
N MET A 226 -8.46 -15.70 -20.37
CA MET A 226 -9.15 -14.90 -19.35
C MET A 226 -9.40 -15.72 -18.08
N GLU A 227 -9.85 -16.95 -18.20
CA GLU A 227 -10.06 -17.84 -17.07
C GLU A 227 -8.76 -18.08 -16.27
N PHE A 228 -7.65 -18.28 -16.97
CA PHE A 228 -6.34 -18.40 -16.33
C PHE A 228 -5.93 -17.11 -15.57
N ILE A 229 -6.16 -15.94 -16.17
CA ILE A 229 -5.89 -14.64 -15.54
C ILE A 229 -6.75 -14.47 -14.27
N VAL A 230 -8.05 -14.74 -14.37
CA VAL A 230 -8.99 -14.64 -13.25
C VAL A 230 -8.58 -15.60 -12.12
N HIS A 231 -8.24 -16.84 -12.45
CA HIS A 231 -7.83 -17.83 -11.47
C HIS A 231 -6.55 -17.42 -10.72
N ASN A 232 -5.54 -16.95 -11.44
CA ASN A 232 -4.31 -16.45 -10.83
C ASN A 232 -4.56 -15.21 -9.98
N ARG A 233 -5.43 -14.30 -10.43
CA ARG A 233 -5.80 -13.10 -9.68
C ARG A 233 -6.49 -13.43 -8.37
N LEU A 234 -7.46 -14.35 -8.39
CA LEU A 234 -8.14 -14.80 -7.17
C LEU A 234 -7.17 -15.41 -6.17
N ARG A 235 -6.22 -16.23 -6.63
CA ARG A 235 -5.15 -16.76 -5.76
C ARG A 235 -4.30 -15.64 -5.15
N MET A 236 -3.89 -14.66 -5.95
CA MET A 236 -3.12 -13.53 -5.45
C MET A 236 -3.88 -12.74 -4.39
N GLU A 237 -5.18 -12.51 -4.56
CA GLU A 237 -6.03 -11.82 -3.59
C GLU A 237 -6.10 -12.56 -2.26
N VAL A 238 -6.26 -13.89 -2.29
CA VAL A 238 -6.23 -14.72 -1.07
C VAL A 238 -4.87 -14.59 -0.37
N TYR A 239 -3.76 -14.66 -1.11
CA TYR A 239 -2.43 -14.47 -0.51
C TYR A 239 -2.20 -13.06 0.05
N GLN A 240 -2.86 -12.04 -0.50
CA GLN A 240 -2.81 -10.66 0.03
C GLN A 240 -3.57 -10.50 1.35
N LEU A 241 -4.54 -11.38 1.67
CA LEU A 241 -5.22 -11.39 2.96
C LEU A 241 -4.42 -12.07 4.08
N PHE A 242 -3.41 -12.87 3.71
CA PHE A 242 -2.61 -13.63 4.67
C PHE A 242 -1.94 -12.75 5.76
N PRO A 243 -1.38 -11.56 5.46
CA PRO A 243 -0.83 -10.69 6.49
C PRO A 243 -1.87 -10.27 7.53
N SER A 244 -3.10 -9.99 7.10
CA SER A 244 -4.19 -9.62 8.01
C SER A 244 -4.53 -10.78 8.97
N PHE A 245 -4.67 -11.99 8.46
CA PHE A 245 -4.89 -13.18 9.31
C PHE A 245 -3.74 -13.41 10.29
N LEU A 246 -2.49 -13.27 9.81
CA LEU A 246 -1.32 -13.44 10.68
C LEU A 246 -1.29 -12.38 11.78
N SER A 247 -1.65 -11.15 11.47
CA SER A 247 -1.70 -10.07 12.45
C SER A 247 -2.76 -10.33 13.52
N GLU A 248 -3.94 -10.81 13.15
CA GLU A 248 -4.98 -11.18 14.11
C GLU A 248 -4.53 -12.30 15.05
N VAL A 249 -3.92 -13.35 14.50
CA VAL A 249 -3.37 -14.46 15.30
C VAL A 249 -2.26 -13.97 16.23
N ALA A 250 -1.36 -13.11 15.76
CA ALA A 250 -0.28 -12.55 16.58
C ALA A 250 -0.80 -11.70 17.74
N ILE A 251 -1.85 -10.90 17.51
CA ILE A 251 -2.52 -10.13 18.57
C ILE A 251 -3.09 -11.05 19.64
N VAL A 252 -3.81 -12.10 19.24
CA VAL A 252 -4.41 -13.06 20.19
C VAL A 252 -3.32 -13.78 21.00
N ILE A 253 -2.25 -14.21 20.36
CA ILE A 253 -1.10 -14.85 21.04
C ILE A 253 -0.43 -13.85 22.00
N GLY A 254 -0.19 -12.63 21.55
CA GLY A 254 0.42 -11.57 22.38
C GLY A 254 -0.42 -11.24 23.60
N LEU A 255 -1.74 -11.12 23.46
CA LEU A 255 -2.68 -10.92 24.56
C LEU A 255 -2.70 -12.11 25.53
N ALA A 256 -2.74 -13.34 25.02
CA ALA A 256 -2.73 -14.54 25.84
C ALA A 256 -1.44 -14.64 26.69
N LEU A 257 -0.29 -14.30 26.09
CA LEU A 257 0.99 -14.25 26.81
C LEU A 257 1.02 -13.15 27.88
N LEU A 258 0.46 -11.97 27.60
CA LEU A 258 0.36 -10.88 28.57
C LEU A 258 -0.56 -11.22 29.76
N ILE A 259 -1.69 -11.86 29.51
CA ILE A 259 -2.58 -12.34 30.57
C ILE A 259 -1.90 -13.43 31.40
N GLY A 260 -1.16 -14.35 30.78
CA GLY A 260 -0.43 -15.41 31.45
C GLY A 260 0.72 -14.93 32.35
N THR A 261 1.28 -13.75 32.09
CA THR A 261 2.34 -13.15 32.92
C THR A 261 1.81 -12.34 34.11
N GLY A 262 0.49 -12.26 34.32
CA GLY A 262 -0.11 -11.71 35.55
C GLY A 262 -0.18 -10.19 35.65
N SER A 263 0.11 -9.45 34.56
CA SER A 263 0.01 -7.98 34.51
C SER A 263 -1.40 -7.50 34.12
N GLY A 264 -2.40 -7.87 34.92
CA GLY A 264 -3.82 -7.80 34.57
C GLY A 264 -4.39 -6.39 34.29
N ASP A 265 -3.92 -5.32 34.94
CA ASP A 265 -4.50 -3.98 34.76
C ASP A 265 -3.88 -3.20 33.61
N LEU A 266 -2.62 -3.48 33.28
CA LEU A 266 -1.89 -2.81 32.17
C LEU A 266 -2.02 -3.59 30.84
N GLY A 267 -2.38 -4.87 30.91
CA GLY A 267 -2.61 -5.71 29.73
C GLY A 267 -3.75 -5.24 28.83
N LEU A 268 -4.77 -4.57 29.37
CA LEU A 268 -5.86 -3.99 28.60
C LEU A 268 -5.39 -2.78 27.77
N ILE A 269 -4.53 -1.93 28.32
CA ILE A 269 -4.03 -0.73 27.62
C ILE A 269 -3.05 -1.13 26.52
N SER A 270 -2.12 -2.06 26.83
CA SER A 270 -1.19 -2.59 25.82
C SER A 270 -1.91 -3.38 24.73
N GLY A 271 -2.98 -4.09 25.06
CA GLY A 271 -3.83 -4.80 24.10
C GLY A 271 -4.53 -3.87 23.12
N VAL A 272 -5.11 -2.75 23.62
CA VAL A 272 -5.73 -1.74 22.74
C VAL A 272 -4.70 -1.07 21.84
N PHE A 273 -3.49 -0.79 22.34
CA PHE A 273 -2.40 -0.28 21.53
C PHE A 273 -1.95 -1.27 20.45
N ALA A 274 -1.86 -2.54 20.80
CA ALA A 274 -1.53 -3.58 19.83
C ALA A 274 -2.60 -3.68 18.74
N VAL A 275 -3.89 -3.74 19.11
CA VAL A 275 -5.00 -3.79 18.14
C VAL A 275 -5.04 -2.55 17.25
N ALA A 276 -4.80 -1.35 17.80
CA ALA A 276 -4.76 -0.12 17.02
C ALA A 276 -3.56 -0.07 16.07
N ALA A 277 -2.39 -0.56 16.51
CA ALA A 277 -1.17 -0.63 15.69
C ALA A 277 -1.30 -1.59 14.50
N PHE A 278 -2.14 -2.60 14.62
CA PHE A 278 -2.27 -3.66 13.60
C PHE A 278 -3.48 -3.49 12.67
N ARG A 279 -4.39 -2.62 12.97
CA ARG A 279 -5.53 -2.32 12.10
C ARG A 279 -5.25 -1.23 11.07
N LEU A 280 -4.09 -0.59 11.16
CA LEU A 280 -3.54 0.36 10.18
C LEU A 280 -2.66 -0.35 9.16
#